data_8d2b87ed056509b36f1829fcab57415d
#
_entry.id   8d2b87ed056509b36f1829fcab57415d
#
_cell.length_a   1.000
_cell.length_b   1.000
_cell.length_c   1.000
_cell.angle_alpha   90.00
_cell.angle_beta   90.00
_cell.angle_gamma   90.00
#
_symmetry.space_group_name_H-M   'P 1'
#
loop_
_entity.id
_entity.type
_entity.pdbx_description
1 polymer ?
#
loop_
_entity_poly.entity_id
_entity_poly.type
_entity_poly.pdbx_seq_one_letter_code
_entity_poly.pdbx_strand_id
1 'polypeptide(L)'
;MSMTDPIADFLTRLRNAAQAQHQDVLIPASKVKRELARILKEQGYIEDYEQRAADGERPGDVIAITLKYTSDRKPVITGLERVSRPGERTYVDHAHIPRIQGGMGTAIISTSKGVMTGHDARREGVGGEVVAKVW
;
A
#
# COMPACT_ATOMS: atom_id res chain seq x y z
N MET A 1 -5.08 -23.81 -10.67
CA MET A 1 -5.66 -23.14 -9.50
C MET A 1 -5.08 -21.71 -9.42
N SER A 2 -5.93 -20.74 -9.38
CA SER A 2 -5.48 -19.35 -9.26
C SER A 2 -5.10 -19.05 -7.82
N MET A 3 -4.00 -18.34 -7.64
CA MET A 3 -3.58 -17.84 -6.34
C MET A 3 -4.23 -16.50 -6.08
N THR A 4 -4.75 -16.31 -4.88
CA THR A 4 -5.30 -15.01 -4.49
C THR A 4 -4.16 -14.10 -4.02
N ASP A 5 -4.27 -12.83 -4.32
CA ASP A 5 -3.32 -11.81 -3.87
C ASP A 5 -4.11 -10.60 -3.33
N PRO A 6 -4.45 -10.62 -2.03
CA PRO A 6 -5.21 -9.53 -1.43
C PRO A 6 -4.50 -8.18 -1.50
N ILE A 7 -3.17 -8.17 -1.51
CA ILE A 7 -2.40 -6.92 -1.62
C ILE A 7 -2.55 -6.35 -3.03
N ALA A 8 -2.44 -7.19 -4.06
CA ALA A 8 -2.65 -6.74 -5.45
C ALA A 8 -4.07 -6.19 -5.62
N ASP A 9 -5.07 -6.85 -5.03
CA ASP A 9 -6.45 -6.37 -5.06
C ASP A 9 -6.58 -5.00 -4.38
N PHE A 10 -5.94 -4.82 -3.22
CA PHE A 10 -5.89 -3.54 -2.52
C PHE A 10 -5.35 -2.43 -3.43
N LEU A 11 -4.19 -2.68 -4.07
CA LEU A 11 -3.56 -1.69 -4.94
C LEU A 11 -4.42 -1.39 -6.18
N THR A 12 -5.05 -2.41 -6.74
CA THR A 12 -5.92 -2.25 -7.91
C THR A 12 -7.15 -1.42 -7.57
N ARG A 13 -7.77 -1.65 -6.41
CA ARG A 13 -8.93 -0.87 -5.96
C ARG A 13 -8.56 0.59 -5.77
N LEU A 14 -7.39 0.87 -5.18
CA LEU A 14 -6.91 2.25 -5.04
C LEU A 14 -6.67 2.90 -6.40
N ARG A 15 -6.00 2.18 -7.29
CA ARG A 15 -5.70 2.70 -8.64
C ARG A 15 -6.99 3.03 -9.40
N ASN A 16 -7.94 2.11 -9.40
CA ASN A 16 -9.19 2.31 -10.12
C ASN A 16 -10.01 3.46 -9.53
N ALA A 17 -10.08 3.55 -8.19
CA ALA A 17 -10.80 4.64 -7.54
C ALA A 17 -10.16 6.01 -7.84
N ALA A 18 -8.82 6.07 -7.84
CA ALA A 18 -8.11 7.31 -8.17
C ALA A 18 -8.34 7.72 -9.62
N GLN A 19 -8.29 6.79 -10.56
CA GLN A 19 -8.56 7.06 -11.97
C GLN A 19 -10.00 7.53 -12.20
N ALA A 20 -10.94 6.99 -11.44
CA ALA A 20 -12.34 7.39 -11.52
C ALA A 20 -12.63 8.65 -10.70
N GLN A 21 -11.63 9.20 -10.03
CA GLN A 21 -11.74 10.38 -9.18
C GLN A 21 -12.75 10.25 -8.05
N HIS A 22 -12.86 9.06 -7.47
CA HIS A 22 -13.67 8.85 -6.28
C HIS A 22 -13.04 9.54 -5.09
N GLN A 23 -13.88 10.04 -4.18
CA GLN A 23 -13.38 10.66 -2.95
C GLN A 23 -12.85 9.60 -1.99
N ASP A 24 -13.52 8.46 -1.90
CA ASP A 24 -13.12 7.38 -1.01
C ASP A 24 -13.34 6.02 -1.66
N VAL A 25 -12.77 5.01 -1.02
CA VAL A 25 -12.90 3.62 -1.46
C VAL A 25 -12.96 2.72 -0.23
N LEU A 26 -13.82 1.69 -0.30
CA LEU A 26 -13.95 0.70 0.76
C LEU A 26 -13.26 -0.59 0.35
N ILE A 27 -12.42 -1.10 1.23
CA ILE A 27 -11.62 -2.30 0.96
C ILE A 27 -11.77 -3.26 2.15
N PRO A 28 -11.96 -4.57 1.90
CA PRO A 28 -12.02 -5.53 3.01
C PRO A 28 -10.78 -5.42 3.89
N ALA A 29 -10.98 -5.40 5.21
CA ALA A 29 -9.90 -5.16 6.16
C ALA A 29 -9.04 -6.41 6.38
N SER A 30 -7.75 -6.19 6.61
CA SER A 30 -6.82 -7.19 7.12
C SER A 30 -5.68 -6.45 7.80
N LYS A 31 -4.89 -7.18 8.58
CA LYS A 31 -3.75 -6.57 9.29
C LYS A 31 -2.77 -5.93 8.30
N VAL A 32 -2.39 -6.65 7.24
CA VAL A 32 -1.43 -6.14 6.27
C VAL A 32 -1.99 -4.93 5.51
N LYS A 33 -3.28 -4.95 5.17
CA LYS A 33 -3.91 -3.83 4.46
C LYS A 33 -3.97 -2.58 5.33
N ARG A 34 -4.21 -2.73 6.64
CA ARG A 34 -4.17 -1.60 7.57
C ARG A 34 -2.76 -1.01 7.64
N GLU A 35 -1.73 -1.86 7.65
CA GLU A 35 -0.35 -1.38 7.64
C GLU A 35 0.00 -0.65 6.35
N LEU A 36 -0.49 -1.14 5.20
CA LEU A 36 -0.31 -0.44 3.93
C LEU A 36 -0.99 0.92 3.95
N ALA A 37 -2.23 0.99 4.45
CA ALA A 37 -2.96 2.26 4.55
C ALA A 37 -2.23 3.25 5.48
N ARG A 38 -1.71 2.76 6.59
CA ARG A 38 -0.94 3.60 7.52
C ARG A 38 0.27 4.23 6.82
N ILE A 39 1.04 3.43 6.09
CA ILE A 39 2.21 3.92 5.36
C ILE A 39 1.81 4.93 4.30
N LEU A 40 0.76 4.64 3.53
CA LEU A 40 0.30 5.56 2.50
C LEU A 40 -0.11 6.91 3.08
N LYS A 41 -0.76 6.90 4.24
CA LYS A 41 -1.12 8.15 4.91
C LYS A 41 0.11 8.89 5.44
N GLU A 42 1.01 8.18 6.12
CA GLU A 42 2.23 8.78 6.67
C GLU A 42 3.11 9.41 5.60
N GLN A 43 3.17 8.78 4.43
CA GLN A 43 3.96 9.27 3.30
C GLN A 43 3.21 10.31 2.45
N GLY A 44 1.96 10.63 2.80
CA GLY A 44 1.22 11.69 2.13
C GLY A 44 0.54 11.28 0.82
N TYR A 45 0.39 10.00 0.56
CA TYR A 45 -0.26 9.50 -0.67
C TYR A 45 -1.77 9.48 -0.59
N ILE A 46 -2.33 9.31 0.62
CA ILE A 46 -3.77 9.36 0.86
C ILE A 46 -4.06 10.39 1.94
N GLU A 47 -5.30 10.86 1.98
CA GLU A 47 -5.70 11.87 2.96
C GLU A 47 -5.89 11.26 4.34
N ASP A 48 -6.60 10.13 4.41
CA ASP A 48 -6.91 9.47 5.67
C ASP A 48 -7.40 8.05 5.43
N TYR A 49 -7.51 7.27 6.49
CA TYR A 49 -8.13 5.96 6.47
C TYR A 49 -8.77 5.68 7.84
N GLU A 50 -9.81 4.86 7.83
CA GLU A 50 -10.39 4.37 9.08
C GLU A 50 -10.91 2.95 8.88
N GLN A 51 -10.88 2.15 9.92
CA GLN A 51 -11.48 0.83 9.91
C GLN A 51 -12.92 0.95 10.41
N ARG A 52 -13.85 0.36 9.65
CA ARG A 52 -15.26 0.32 10.01
C ARG A 52 -15.67 -1.13 10.25
N ALA A 53 -16.48 -1.33 11.30
CA ALA A 53 -16.99 -2.64 11.64
C ALA A 53 -17.98 -3.13 10.57
N ALA A 54 -18.18 -4.46 10.53
CA ALA A 54 -19.19 -5.06 9.68
C ALA A 54 -20.56 -4.46 9.97
N ASP A 55 -21.31 -4.11 8.91
CA ASP A 55 -22.59 -3.42 9.05
C ASP A 55 -23.80 -4.33 8.81
N GLY A 56 -23.57 -5.65 8.74
CA GLY A 56 -24.64 -6.61 8.49
C GLY A 56 -24.96 -6.84 7.00
N GLU A 57 -24.59 -5.90 6.15
CA GLU A 57 -24.75 -6.04 4.70
C GLU A 57 -23.52 -6.65 4.05
N ARG A 58 -22.35 -6.53 4.72
CA ARG A 58 -21.07 -7.03 4.22
C ARG A 58 -20.44 -7.95 5.25
N PRO A 59 -19.84 -9.06 4.81
CA PRO A 59 -19.08 -9.89 5.73
C PRO A 59 -17.77 -9.21 6.08
N GLY A 60 -17.51 -9.09 7.38
CA GLY A 60 -16.24 -8.58 7.90
C GLY A 60 -16.10 -7.07 7.90
N ASP A 61 -15.03 -6.61 8.47
CA ASP A 61 -14.70 -5.20 8.58
C ASP A 61 -14.14 -4.67 7.26
N VAL A 62 -14.25 -3.37 7.06
CA VAL A 62 -13.69 -2.69 5.89
C VAL A 62 -12.76 -1.56 6.35
N ILE A 63 -11.82 -1.21 5.47
CA ILE A 63 -11.02 0.00 5.61
C ILE A 63 -11.57 1.00 4.62
N ALA A 64 -11.99 2.16 5.12
CA ALA A 64 -12.41 3.28 4.29
C ALA A 64 -11.22 4.19 4.06
N ILE A 65 -10.79 4.34 2.82
CA ILE A 65 -9.65 5.17 2.46
C ILE A 65 -10.15 6.41 1.76
N THR A 66 -9.73 7.58 2.26
CA THR A 66 -10.02 8.87 1.63
C THR A 66 -8.85 9.21 0.73
N LEU A 67 -9.11 9.31 -0.57
CA LEU A 67 -8.09 9.58 -1.56
C LEU A 67 -7.67 11.04 -1.53
N LYS A 68 -6.47 11.32 -2.04
CA LYS A 68 -5.89 12.65 -2.04
C LYS A 68 -5.63 13.10 -3.48
N TYR A 69 -6.01 14.33 -3.77
CA TYR A 69 -5.86 14.93 -5.09
C TYR A 69 -5.14 16.25 -4.99
N THR A 70 -4.46 16.62 -6.08
CA THR A 70 -3.84 17.95 -6.19
C THR A 70 -4.90 19.01 -6.48
N SER A 71 -4.51 20.29 -6.46
CA SER A 71 -5.43 21.39 -6.74
C SER A 71 -6.05 21.32 -8.15
N ASP A 72 -5.35 20.69 -9.11
CA ASP A 72 -5.85 20.48 -10.47
C ASP A 72 -6.51 19.12 -10.66
N ARG A 73 -6.91 18.48 -9.55
CA ARG A 73 -7.68 17.22 -9.49
C ARG A 73 -6.95 16.02 -10.03
N LYS A 74 -5.62 16.03 -9.99
CA LYS A 74 -4.83 14.83 -10.31
C LYS A 74 -4.60 14.03 -9.04
N PRO A 75 -4.69 12.67 -9.10
CA PRO A 75 -4.36 11.86 -7.94
C PRO A 75 -2.93 12.13 -7.48
N VAL A 76 -2.74 12.22 -6.16
CA VAL A 76 -1.39 12.31 -5.59
C VAL A 76 -0.62 11.02 -5.86
N ILE A 77 -1.31 9.87 -5.80
CA ILE A 77 -0.72 8.61 -6.22
C ILE A 77 -0.59 8.61 -7.73
N THR A 78 0.64 8.59 -8.23
CA THR A 78 0.91 8.50 -9.67
C THR A 78 0.98 7.06 -10.13
N GLY A 79 1.56 6.18 -9.33
CA GLY A 79 1.68 4.77 -9.65
C GLY A 79 1.70 3.89 -8.43
N LEU A 80 1.21 2.67 -8.60
CA LEU A 80 1.21 1.61 -7.62
C LEU A 80 1.62 0.32 -8.32
N GLU A 81 2.59 -0.39 -7.77
CA GLU A 81 3.07 -1.64 -8.37
C GLU A 81 3.26 -2.70 -7.29
N ARG A 82 2.65 -3.86 -7.51
CA ARG A 82 2.89 -5.05 -6.71
C ARG A 82 4.24 -5.64 -7.10
N VAL A 83 5.15 -5.85 -6.16
CA VAL A 83 6.48 -6.41 -6.46
C VAL A 83 6.51 -7.89 -6.11
N SER A 84 6.47 -8.23 -4.83
CA SER A 84 6.45 -9.62 -4.38
C SER A 84 5.06 -10.21 -4.59
N ARG A 85 4.98 -11.41 -5.15
CA ARG A 85 3.71 -12.07 -5.47
C ARG A 85 3.66 -13.44 -4.83
N PRO A 86 2.46 -13.99 -4.57
CA PRO A 86 2.35 -15.31 -3.95
C PRO A 86 3.13 -16.42 -4.66
N GLY A 87 3.21 -16.36 -6.00
CA GLY A 87 3.96 -17.35 -6.79
C GLY A 87 5.41 -17.01 -7.02
N GLU A 88 5.83 -15.79 -6.67
CA GLU A 88 7.19 -15.32 -6.92
C GLU A 88 7.55 -14.25 -5.89
N ARG A 89 8.05 -14.69 -4.73
CA ARG A 89 8.40 -13.77 -3.64
C ARG A 89 9.72 -13.08 -3.93
N THR A 90 9.80 -11.79 -3.59
CA THR A 90 10.98 -10.96 -3.79
C THR A 90 11.49 -10.48 -2.44
N TYR A 91 12.71 -10.89 -2.08
CA TYR A 91 13.35 -10.52 -0.83
C TYR A 91 14.63 -9.75 -1.10
N VAL A 92 14.94 -8.79 -0.24
CA VAL A 92 16.19 -8.02 -0.32
C VAL A 92 16.78 -7.85 1.08
N ASP A 93 18.10 -7.69 1.15
CA ASP A 93 18.73 -7.27 2.39
C ASP A 93 18.70 -5.73 2.50
N HIS A 94 19.10 -5.19 3.67
CA HIS A 94 19.02 -3.75 3.91
C HIS A 94 19.87 -2.92 2.94
N ALA A 95 20.94 -3.50 2.40
CA ALA A 95 21.84 -2.79 1.48
C ALA A 95 21.30 -2.74 0.04
N HIS A 96 20.33 -3.57 -0.28
CA HIS A 96 19.82 -3.72 -1.65
C HIS A 96 18.34 -3.31 -1.78
N ILE A 97 17.80 -2.57 -0.82
CA ILE A 97 16.43 -2.06 -0.90
C ILE A 97 16.34 -1.06 -2.06
N PRO A 98 15.38 -1.26 -2.99
CA PRO A 98 15.30 -0.40 -4.16
C PRO A 98 14.90 1.03 -3.81
N ARG A 99 15.43 1.98 -4.56
CA ARG A 99 15.00 3.37 -4.52
C ARG A 99 14.00 3.57 -5.65
N ILE A 100 12.86 4.17 -5.33
CA ILE A 100 11.78 4.34 -6.28
C ILE A 100 11.82 5.78 -6.80
N GLN A 101 11.81 5.94 -8.12
CA GLN A 101 11.79 7.27 -8.76
C GLN A 101 12.90 8.18 -8.18
N GLY A 102 14.13 7.66 -8.11
CA GLY A 102 15.27 8.43 -7.61
C GLY A 102 15.19 8.81 -6.14
N GLY A 103 14.39 8.08 -5.37
CA GLY A 103 14.18 8.36 -3.94
C GLY A 103 12.94 9.17 -3.64
N MET A 104 12.21 9.62 -4.66
CA MET A 104 10.98 10.40 -4.47
C MET A 104 9.77 9.51 -4.20
N GLY A 105 9.80 8.25 -4.66
CA GLY A 105 8.76 7.28 -4.37
C GLY A 105 9.11 6.44 -3.14
N THR A 106 8.24 5.50 -2.83
CA THR A 106 8.35 4.69 -1.61
C THR A 106 8.27 3.21 -1.95
N ALA A 107 9.27 2.44 -1.49
CA ALA A 107 9.18 0.99 -1.44
C ALA A 107 8.54 0.61 -0.10
N ILE A 108 7.66 -0.38 -0.12
CA ILE A 108 7.04 -0.88 1.11
C ILE A 108 7.62 -2.27 1.38
N ILE A 109 8.22 -2.43 2.55
CA ILE A 109 8.99 -3.63 2.90
C ILE A 109 8.32 -4.31 4.09
N SER A 110 8.11 -5.62 3.99
CA SER A 110 7.65 -6.44 5.11
C SER A 110 8.88 -7.06 5.78
N THR A 111 9.17 -6.62 6.99
CA THR A 111 10.36 -7.05 7.74
C THR A 111 9.97 -7.83 8.99
N SER A 112 10.97 -8.41 9.66
CA SER A 112 10.76 -9.06 10.95
C SER A 112 10.28 -8.10 12.04
N LYS A 113 10.48 -6.78 11.83
CA LYS A 113 10.03 -5.73 12.75
C LYS A 113 8.72 -5.08 12.29
N GLY A 114 8.07 -5.64 11.29
CA GLY A 114 6.81 -5.13 10.76
C GLY A 114 6.93 -4.56 9.36
N VAL A 115 5.82 -4.06 8.86
CA VAL A 115 5.76 -3.43 7.53
C VAL A 115 6.23 -1.98 7.68
N MET A 116 7.16 -1.58 6.82
CA MET A 116 7.75 -0.23 6.89
C MET A 116 8.18 0.24 5.50
N THR A 117 8.56 1.51 5.42
CA THR A 117 9.13 2.05 4.17
C THR A 117 10.55 1.54 3.97
N GLY A 118 11.01 1.55 2.71
CA GLY A 118 12.39 1.21 2.41
C GLY A 118 13.39 2.12 3.11
N HIS A 119 13.04 3.41 3.28
CA HIS A 119 13.86 4.36 4.02
C HIS A 119 14.04 3.92 5.47
N ASP A 120 12.95 3.55 6.13
CA ASP A 120 13.01 3.10 7.53
C ASP A 120 13.74 1.76 7.65
N ALA A 121 13.53 0.84 6.73
CA ALA A 121 14.22 -0.45 6.74
C ALA A 121 15.73 -0.27 6.60
N ARG A 122 16.17 0.61 5.71
CA ARG A 122 17.61 0.93 5.58
C ARG A 122 18.15 1.53 6.86
N ARG A 123 17.44 2.48 7.45
CA ARG A 123 17.85 3.14 8.69
C ARG A 123 17.97 2.15 9.83
N GLU A 124 17.08 1.20 9.92
CA GLU A 124 17.11 0.18 10.97
C GLU A 124 18.02 -1.01 10.65
N GLY A 125 18.58 -1.05 9.44
CA GLY A 125 19.48 -2.12 9.05
C GLY A 125 18.79 -3.47 8.86
N VAL A 126 17.52 -3.47 8.45
CA VAL A 126 16.76 -4.69 8.23
C VAL A 126 16.35 -4.83 6.79
N GLY A 127 16.37 -6.06 6.27
CA GLY A 127 15.82 -6.39 4.97
C GLY A 127 14.48 -7.07 5.13
N GLY A 128 13.90 -7.48 4.01
CA GLY A 128 12.64 -8.20 4.02
C GLY A 128 12.06 -8.37 2.62
N GLU A 129 10.76 -8.64 2.61
CA GLU A 129 10.02 -8.82 1.38
C GLU A 129 9.61 -7.46 0.81
N VAL A 130 9.94 -7.21 -0.46
CA VAL A 130 9.52 -5.98 -1.15
C VAL A 130 8.07 -6.19 -1.58
N VAL A 131 7.15 -5.61 -0.82
CA VAL A 131 5.71 -5.82 -1.03
C VAL A 131 5.22 -5.07 -2.25
N ALA A 132 5.54 -3.77 -2.32
CA ALA A 132 5.01 -2.90 -3.36
C ALA A 132 5.88 -1.66 -3.51
N LYS A 133 5.61 -0.94 -4.59
CA LYS A 133 6.19 0.39 -4.85
C LYS A 133 5.04 1.36 -5.04
N VAL A 134 5.21 2.58 -4.53
CA VAL A 134 4.25 3.66 -4.73
C VAL A 134 5.00 4.95 -5.04
N TRP A 135 4.46 5.73 -5.94
CA TRP A 135 5.05 7.02 -6.29
C TRP A 135 4.01 8.00 -6.79
#